data_5ce423c0d94fa318d61b4e8e7eb0c28e
#
_entry.id   5ce423c0d94fa318d61b4e8e7eb0c28e
#
_cell.length_a   1.000
_cell.length_b   1.000
_cell.length_c   1.000
_cell.angle_alpha   90.00
_cell.angle_beta   90.00
_cell.angle_gamma   90.00
#
_symmetry.space_group_name_H-M   'P 1'
#
loop_
_entity.id
_entity.type
_entity.pdbx_description
1 polymer ?
#
loop_
_entity_poly.entity_id
_entity_poly.type
_entity_poly.pdbx_seq_one_letter_code
_entity_poly.pdbx_strand_id
1 'polypeptide(L)'
;MLCIRKENHKKLVDACYPDKKALANAAPEFRPNSNELGRLVYYAQSKPPKLSKLGRYLIARAATESRASSRSSSTKTKALFMITLGILQELLASCKTGHAYLASAFQNVLIYALSVAAPRGADPSTWDLDICQRVAVSYALYIQSMPASEVDTDEGMTHAVFQVLSEMQRLGQGKVTEQSRLCLLYTSDAADDS
;
A
#
# COMPACT_ATOMS: atom_id res chain seq x y z
N MET A 1 31.72 -17.40 -15.99
CA MET A 1 31.67 -16.19 -15.14
C MET A 1 30.43 -15.39 -15.50
N LEU A 2 29.31 -15.62 -14.82
CA LEU A 2 28.06 -14.90 -15.07
C LEU A 2 28.26 -13.46 -14.59
N CYS A 3 28.22 -12.51 -15.50
CA CYS A 3 28.19 -11.09 -15.21
C CYS A 3 26.93 -10.81 -14.38
N ILE A 4 27.06 -10.74 -13.06
CA ILE A 4 25.98 -10.26 -12.17
C ILE A 4 25.81 -8.79 -12.52
N ARG A 5 24.91 -8.49 -13.45
CA ARG A 5 24.43 -7.14 -13.71
C ARG A 5 23.99 -6.59 -12.36
N LYS A 6 24.63 -5.51 -11.89
CA LYS A 6 24.20 -4.78 -10.68
C LYS A 6 22.75 -4.39 -10.87
N GLU A 7 21.83 -5.23 -10.37
CA GLU A 7 20.41 -4.96 -10.45
C GLU A 7 20.11 -3.70 -9.66
N ASN A 8 19.54 -2.74 -10.33
CA ASN A 8 19.16 -1.46 -9.72
C ASN A 8 17.72 -1.61 -9.19
N HIS A 9 17.52 -1.41 -7.89
CA HIS A 9 16.20 -1.48 -7.24
C HIS A 9 15.12 -0.66 -7.97
N LYS A 10 15.47 0.49 -8.55
CA LYS A 10 14.54 1.32 -9.34
C LYS A 10 14.01 0.57 -10.56
N LYS A 11 14.90 -0.06 -11.33
CA LYS A 11 14.51 -0.83 -12.52
C LYS A 11 13.65 -2.02 -12.17
N LEU A 12 13.92 -2.70 -11.03
CA LEU A 12 13.09 -3.81 -10.56
C LEU A 12 11.70 -3.35 -10.18
N VAL A 13 11.58 -2.24 -9.45
CA VAL A 13 10.27 -1.67 -9.11
C VAL A 13 9.52 -1.24 -10.38
N ASP A 14 10.17 -0.52 -11.29
CA ASP A 14 9.53 -0.04 -12.52
C ASP A 14 9.05 -1.19 -13.41
N ALA A 15 9.78 -2.30 -13.45
CA ALA A 15 9.38 -3.50 -14.20
C ALA A 15 8.12 -4.18 -13.63
N CYS A 16 7.80 -3.97 -12.34
CA CYS A 16 6.58 -4.49 -11.73
C CYS A 16 5.31 -3.83 -12.28
N TYR A 17 5.44 -2.66 -12.91
CA TYR A 17 4.28 -1.96 -13.47
C TYR A 17 4.02 -2.42 -14.90
N PRO A 18 2.80 -2.90 -15.20
CA PRO A 18 2.42 -3.28 -16.55
C PRO A 18 2.57 -2.12 -17.54
N ASP A 19 2.71 -2.42 -18.81
CA ASP A 19 2.68 -1.43 -19.85
C ASP A 19 1.31 -0.73 -19.96
N LYS A 20 1.23 0.36 -20.73
CA LYS A 20 0.00 1.15 -20.84
C LYS A 20 -1.19 0.36 -21.38
N LYS A 21 -0.95 -0.63 -22.25
CA LYS A 21 -2.02 -1.45 -22.85
C LYS A 21 -2.51 -2.49 -21.84
N ALA A 22 -1.59 -3.18 -21.18
CA ALA A 22 -1.91 -4.15 -20.12
C ALA A 22 -2.61 -3.46 -18.96
N LEU A 23 -2.21 -2.24 -18.59
CA LEU A 23 -2.83 -1.45 -17.53
C LEU A 23 -4.31 -1.14 -17.81
N ALA A 24 -4.65 -0.80 -19.04
CA ALA A 24 -6.03 -0.51 -19.46
C ALA A 24 -6.94 -1.74 -19.35
N ASN A 25 -6.40 -2.92 -19.57
CA ASN A 25 -7.15 -4.19 -19.56
C ASN A 25 -7.14 -4.89 -18.19
N ALA A 26 -6.40 -4.40 -17.21
CA ALA A 26 -6.19 -5.03 -15.91
C ALA A 26 -7.23 -4.63 -14.86
N ALA A 27 -8.22 -3.80 -15.21
CA ALA A 27 -9.29 -3.40 -14.30
C ALA A 27 -10.16 -4.61 -13.94
N PRO A 28 -10.68 -4.71 -12.71
CA PRO A 28 -10.52 -3.77 -11.59
C PRO A 28 -9.33 -4.09 -10.66
N GLU A 29 -8.66 -5.20 -10.86
CA GLU A 29 -7.71 -5.73 -9.88
C GLU A 29 -6.35 -5.04 -9.86
N PHE A 30 -5.91 -4.49 -10.99
CA PHE A 30 -4.64 -3.76 -11.14
C PHE A 30 -3.47 -4.40 -10.37
N ARG A 31 -3.08 -5.61 -10.77
CA ARG A 31 -1.99 -6.36 -10.13
C ARG A 31 -0.63 -5.98 -10.74
N PRO A 32 0.45 -5.97 -9.95
CA PRO A 32 1.80 -5.87 -10.48
C PRO A 32 2.14 -7.08 -11.35
N ASN A 33 3.13 -6.92 -12.23
CA ASN A 33 3.66 -8.04 -13.02
C ASN A 33 4.28 -9.08 -12.08
N SER A 34 3.71 -10.29 -12.03
CA SER A 34 4.04 -11.33 -11.07
C SER A 34 5.49 -11.82 -11.18
N ASN A 35 6.01 -11.96 -12.40
CA ASN A 35 7.39 -12.42 -12.63
C ASN A 35 8.39 -11.37 -12.10
N GLU A 36 8.17 -10.11 -12.40
CA GLU A 36 9.04 -9.02 -11.97
C GLU A 36 8.91 -8.77 -10.46
N LEU A 37 7.71 -8.92 -9.91
CA LEU A 37 7.47 -8.86 -8.48
C LEU A 37 8.26 -9.96 -7.74
N GLY A 38 8.25 -11.19 -8.24
CA GLY A 38 9.06 -12.28 -7.68
C GLY A 38 10.56 -11.95 -7.69
N ARG A 39 11.08 -11.34 -8.76
CA ARG A 39 12.48 -10.87 -8.83
C ARG A 39 12.78 -9.76 -7.82
N LEU A 40 11.84 -8.82 -7.64
CA LEU A 40 11.96 -7.74 -6.66
C LEU A 40 11.99 -8.28 -5.23
N VAL A 41 11.11 -9.23 -4.90
CA VAL A 41 11.06 -9.93 -3.61
C VAL A 41 12.38 -10.66 -3.33
N TYR A 42 12.87 -11.43 -4.29
CA TYR A 42 14.15 -12.12 -4.15
C TYR A 42 15.31 -11.14 -3.90
N TYR A 43 15.33 -10.02 -4.63
CA TYR A 43 16.32 -8.95 -4.41
C TYR A 43 16.21 -8.37 -3.00
N ALA A 44 14.99 -8.11 -2.52
CA ALA A 44 14.71 -7.55 -1.21
C ALA A 44 15.19 -8.48 -0.08
N GLN A 45 14.87 -9.77 -0.18
CA GLN A 45 15.29 -10.81 0.77
C GLN A 45 16.82 -11.00 0.79
N SER A 46 17.46 -10.94 -0.38
CA SER A 46 18.92 -11.13 -0.52
C SER A 46 19.70 -9.93 0.03
N LYS A 47 19.11 -8.76 0.14
CA LYS A 47 19.79 -7.50 0.47
C LYS A 47 18.97 -6.62 1.42
N PRO A 48 18.67 -7.07 2.66
CA PRO A 48 17.84 -6.32 3.61
C PRO A 48 18.25 -4.85 3.79
N PRO A 49 19.57 -4.47 3.85
CA PRO A 49 19.94 -3.06 3.97
C PRO A 49 19.54 -2.18 2.77
N LYS A 50 19.18 -2.78 1.64
CA LYS A 50 18.70 -2.04 0.47
C LYS A 50 17.21 -1.74 0.51
N LEU A 51 16.44 -2.37 1.42
CA LEU A 51 15.00 -2.14 1.61
C LEU A 51 14.69 -0.67 1.89
N SER A 52 15.50 0.03 2.69
CA SER A 52 15.33 1.48 2.91
C SER A 52 15.42 2.32 1.63
N LYS A 53 16.27 1.92 0.69
CA LYS A 53 16.38 2.62 -0.61
C LYS A 53 15.19 2.31 -1.51
N LEU A 54 14.73 1.08 -1.47
CA LEU A 54 13.55 0.62 -2.19
C LEU A 54 12.30 1.32 -1.64
N GLY A 55 12.14 1.38 -0.32
CA GLY A 55 11.06 2.10 0.33
C GLY A 55 11.02 3.58 -0.05
N ARG A 56 12.15 4.28 0.01
CA ARG A 56 12.25 5.70 -0.43
C ARG A 56 11.83 5.89 -1.89
N TYR A 57 12.16 4.94 -2.76
CA TYR A 57 11.75 5.02 -4.16
C TYR A 57 10.23 4.85 -4.31
N LEU A 58 9.62 3.93 -3.56
CA LEU A 58 8.16 3.75 -3.55
C LEU A 58 7.43 4.99 -3.00
N ILE A 59 7.95 5.63 -1.93
CA ILE A 59 7.41 6.90 -1.42
C ILE A 59 7.45 7.99 -2.50
N ALA A 60 8.60 8.19 -3.14
CA ALA A 60 8.75 9.21 -4.18
C ALA A 60 7.80 8.97 -5.37
N ARG A 61 7.58 7.70 -5.70
CA ARG A 61 6.64 7.31 -6.73
C ARG A 61 5.20 7.61 -6.32
N ALA A 62 4.78 7.18 -5.15
CA ALA A 62 3.44 7.45 -4.62
C ALA A 62 3.15 8.96 -4.52
N ALA A 63 4.13 9.75 -4.08
CA ALA A 63 4.01 11.21 -4.04
C ALA A 63 3.82 11.82 -5.45
N THR A 64 4.45 11.24 -6.46
CA THR A 64 4.29 11.69 -7.85
C THR A 64 2.91 11.31 -8.39
N GLU A 65 2.46 10.11 -8.10
CA GLU A 65 1.14 9.59 -8.47
C GLU A 65 0.02 10.40 -7.79
N SER A 66 0.18 10.76 -6.51
CA SER A 66 -0.75 11.62 -5.77
C SER A 66 -0.91 12.99 -6.44
N ARG A 67 0.20 13.65 -6.77
CA ARG A 67 0.17 14.96 -7.46
C ARG A 67 -0.47 14.88 -8.85
N ALA A 68 -0.25 13.79 -9.57
CA ALA A 68 -0.87 13.56 -10.87
C ALA A 68 -2.38 13.37 -10.74
N SER A 69 -2.85 12.68 -9.69
CA SER A 69 -4.25 12.46 -9.40
C SER A 69 -5.00 13.74 -9.08
N SER A 70 -4.39 14.63 -8.31
CA SER A 70 -4.98 15.94 -7.98
C SER A 70 -5.26 16.80 -9.21
N ARG A 71 -4.58 16.52 -10.33
CA ARG A 71 -4.75 17.23 -11.62
C ARG A 71 -5.72 16.54 -12.57
N SER A 72 -5.89 15.24 -12.45
CA SER A 72 -6.73 14.42 -13.33
C SER A 72 -7.11 13.13 -12.61
N SER A 73 -8.37 13.02 -12.21
CA SER A 73 -8.93 11.76 -11.73
C SER A 73 -9.04 10.78 -12.90
N SER A 74 -7.99 10.00 -13.15
CA SER A 74 -7.99 9.02 -14.23
C SER A 74 -7.85 7.60 -13.69
N THR A 75 -8.51 6.66 -14.33
CA THR A 75 -8.36 5.21 -14.10
C THR A 75 -6.90 4.79 -14.03
N LYS A 76 -6.03 5.47 -14.77
CA LYS A 76 -4.58 5.23 -14.75
C LYS A 76 -3.96 5.54 -13.41
N THR A 77 -4.33 6.63 -12.74
CA THR A 77 -3.76 6.99 -11.44
C THR A 77 -4.20 5.99 -10.38
N LYS A 78 -5.47 5.60 -10.38
CA LYS A 78 -6.00 4.54 -9.55
C LYS A 78 -5.20 3.24 -9.73
N ALA A 79 -5.01 2.81 -10.99
CA ALA A 79 -4.24 1.62 -11.32
C ALA A 79 -2.82 1.67 -10.75
N LEU A 80 -2.13 2.80 -10.87
CA LEU A 80 -0.77 2.97 -10.36
C LEU A 80 -0.73 2.84 -8.83
N PHE A 81 -1.65 3.46 -8.09
CA PHE A 81 -1.75 3.28 -6.65
C PHE A 81 -2.03 1.83 -6.24
N MET A 82 -2.96 1.17 -6.92
CA MET A 82 -3.29 -0.23 -6.65
C MET A 82 -2.08 -1.14 -6.85
N ILE A 83 -1.27 -0.88 -7.87
CA ILE A 83 -0.03 -1.63 -8.12
C ILE A 83 1.01 -1.33 -7.06
N THR A 84 1.21 -0.05 -6.70
CA THR A 84 2.16 0.35 -5.64
C THR A 84 1.83 -0.32 -4.31
N LEU A 85 0.55 -0.33 -3.92
CA LEU A 85 0.08 -1.02 -2.72
C LEU A 85 0.28 -2.53 -2.82
N GLY A 86 0.02 -3.15 -3.98
CA GLY A 86 0.26 -4.58 -4.21
C GLY A 86 1.75 -4.95 -4.07
N ILE A 87 2.65 -4.12 -4.58
CA ILE A 87 4.10 -4.32 -4.40
C ILE A 87 4.48 -4.26 -2.91
N LEU A 88 3.97 -3.27 -2.17
CA LEU A 88 4.25 -3.13 -0.75
C LEU A 88 3.70 -4.29 0.08
N GLN A 89 2.48 -4.74 -0.20
CA GLN A 89 1.88 -5.89 0.46
C GLN A 89 2.75 -7.13 0.30
N GLU A 90 3.22 -7.40 -0.91
CA GLU A 90 4.07 -8.56 -1.18
C GLU A 90 5.43 -8.45 -0.50
N LEU A 91 6.03 -7.28 -0.50
CA LEU A 91 7.30 -7.04 0.22
C LEU A 91 7.15 -7.25 1.73
N LEU A 92 6.05 -6.80 2.33
CA LEU A 92 5.77 -7.03 3.76
C LEU A 92 5.56 -8.51 4.06
N ALA A 93 4.77 -9.20 3.26
CA ALA A 93 4.51 -10.63 3.44
C ALA A 93 5.78 -11.48 3.32
N SER A 94 6.67 -11.11 2.40
CA SER A 94 7.84 -11.90 2.04
C SER A 94 9.12 -11.53 2.80
N CYS A 95 9.26 -10.28 3.30
CA CYS A 95 10.51 -9.75 3.90
C CYS A 95 10.41 -9.59 5.41
N LYS A 96 10.11 -10.66 6.14
CA LYS A 96 9.87 -10.64 7.61
C LYS A 96 11.00 -9.99 8.42
N THR A 97 12.25 -10.16 8.04
CA THR A 97 13.41 -9.59 8.74
C THR A 97 13.70 -8.14 8.36
N GLY A 98 12.94 -7.56 7.45
CA GLY A 98 13.17 -6.22 6.90
C GLY A 98 12.05 -5.23 7.18
N HIS A 99 11.08 -5.56 8.02
CA HIS A 99 9.91 -4.73 8.27
C HIS A 99 10.26 -3.32 8.75
N ALA A 100 11.18 -3.19 9.70
CA ALA A 100 11.62 -1.88 10.19
C ALA A 100 12.14 -0.95 9.09
N TYR A 101 12.77 -1.51 8.04
CA TYR A 101 13.24 -0.72 6.90
C TYR A 101 12.13 -0.28 5.94
N LEU A 102 10.97 -0.94 5.99
CA LEU A 102 9.82 -0.66 5.13
C LEU A 102 8.70 0.09 5.85
N ALA A 103 8.68 0.11 7.19
CA ALA A 103 7.62 0.71 7.99
C ALA A 103 7.29 2.15 7.57
N SER A 104 8.29 3.03 7.57
CA SER A 104 8.11 4.43 7.15
C SER A 104 7.64 4.55 5.69
N ALA A 105 8.14 3.69 4.80
CA ALA A 105 7.71 3.70 3.40
C ALA A 105 6.25 3.29 3.29
N PHE A 106 5.85 2.29 4.03
CA PHE A 106 4.50 1.79 4.06
C PHE A 106 3.51 2.85 4.52
N GLN A 107 3.75 3.44 5.70
CA GLN A 107 2.91 4.51 6.25
C GLN A 107 2.77 5.69 5.27
N ASN A 108 3.89 6.19 4.73
CA ASN A 108 3.85 7.31 3.79
C ASN A 108 3.06 7.00 2.51
N VAL A 109 3.21 5.79 1.95
CA VAL A 109 2.46 5.41 0.74
C VAL A 109 0.97 5.30 1.04
N LEU A 110 0.58 4.76 2.21
CA LEU A 110 -0.83 4.73 2.63
C LEU A 110 -1.41 6.13 2.79
N ILE A 111 -0.67 7.07 3.41
CA ILE A 111 -1.09 8.47 3.55
C ILE A 111 -1.34 9.10 2.17
N TYR A 112 -0.44 8.90 1.21
CA TYR A 112 -0.64 9.40 -0.15
C TYR A 112 -1.85 8.76 -0.82
N ALA A 113 -2.05 7.46 -0.68
CA ALA A 113 -3.20 6.77 -1.24
C ALA A 113 -4.52 7.30 -0.65
N LEU A 114 -4.59 7.45 0.67
CA LEU A 114 -5.77 8.03 1.35
C LEU A 114 -6.03 9.48 0.96
N SER A 115 -5.00 10.30 0.83
CA SER A 115 -5.17 11.70 0.42
C SER A 115 -5.80 11.87 -0.96
N VAL A 116 -5.66 10.84 -1.81
CA VAL A 116 -6.29 10.80 -3.14
C VAL A 116 -7.68 10.17 -3.08
N ALA A 117 -7.80 9.06 -2.35
CA ALA A 117 -9.03 8.28 -2.32
C ALA A 117 -10.12 8.91 -1.46
N ALA A 118 -9.74 9.53 -0.35
CA ALA A 118 -10.62 10.18 0.62
C ALA A 118 -10.06 11.55 1.02
N PRO A 119 -10.11 12.56 0.14
CA PRO A 119 -9.58 13.88 0.44
C PRO A 119 -10.27 14.51 1.67
N ARG A 120 -9.50 15.19 2.50
CA ARG A 120 -10.05 15.86 3.70
C ARG A 120 -11.13 16.87 3.31
N GLY A 121 -12.31 16.74 3.95
CA GLY A 121 -13.45 17.63 3.69
C GLY A 121 -14.24 17.31 2.43
N ALA A 122 -13.87 16.28 1.67
CA ALA A 122 -14.67 15.80 0.55
C ALA A 122 -15.88 14.99 1.07
N ASP A 123 -16.97 15.03 0.32
CA ASP A 123 -18.14 14.20 0.59
C ASP A 123 -17.76 12.71 0.46
N PRO A 124 -18.04 11.87 1.49
CA PRO A 124 -17.71 10.45 1.44
C PRO A 124 -18.31 9.70 0.24
N SER A 125 -19.39 10.18 -0.33
CA SER A 125 -20.00 9.61 -1.55
C SER A 125 -19.08 9.74 -2.79
N THR A 126 -18.11 10.65 -2.74
CA THR A 126 -17.14 10.89 -3.83
C THR A 126 -15.82 10.12 -3.66
N TRP A 127 -15.68 9.36 -2.59
CA TRP A 127 -14.44 8.65 -2.30
C TRP A 127 -14.20 7.49 -3.27
N ASP A 128 -12.92 7.22 -3.57
CA ASP A 128 -12.53 6.00 -4.28
C ASP A 128 -12.45 4.82 -3.30
N LEU A 129 -13.58 4.10 -3.16
CA LEU A 129 -13.74 3.02 -2.19
C LEU A 129 -12.78 1.84 -2.45
N ASP A 130 -12.40 1.59 -3.70
CA ASP A 130 -11.48 0.48 -4.00
C ASP A 130 -10.07 0.77 -3.47
N ILE A 131 -9.60 2.02 -3.59
CA ILE A 131 -8.32 2.43 -2.98
C ILE A 131 -8.46 2.41 -1.46
N CYS A 132 -9.55 2.95 -0.90
CA CYS A 132 -9.79 2.95 0.54
C CYS A 132 -9.76 1.52 1.12
N GLN A 133 -10.46 0.59 0.48
CA GLN A 133 -10.47 -0.82 0.88
C GLN A 133 -9.07 -1.45 0.79
N ARG A 134 -8.34 -1.18 -0.29
CA ARG A 134 -6.98 -1.69 -0.45
C ARG A 134 -6.03 -1.14 0.62
N VAL A 135 -6.15 0.13 0.97
CA VAL A 135 -5.39 0.75 2.06
C VAL A 135 -5.71 0.06 3.40
N ALA A 136 -6.98 -0.14 3.72
CA ALA A 136 -7.40 -0.80 4.95
C ALA A 136 -6.83 -2.23 5.06
N VAL A 137 -6.93 -3.03 4.00
CA VAL A 137 -6.35 -4.38 3.95
C VAL A 137 -4.83 -4.32 4.10
N SER A 138 -4.16 -3.36 3.44
CA SER A 138 -2.71 -3.20 3.55
C SER A 138 -2.29 -2.86 4.96
N TYR A 139 -3.04 -1.99 5.63
CA TYR A 139 -2.78 -1.60 7.02
C TYR A 139 -2.96 -2.78 7.98
N ALA A 140 -4.02 -3.57 7.82
CA ALA A 140 -4.23 -4.78 8.61
C ALA A 140 -3.07 -5.77 8.47
N LEU A 141 -2.62 -6.02 7.24
CA LEU A 141 -1.46 -6.88 6.98
C LEU A 141 -0.18 -6.32 7.62
N TYR A 142 0.00 -5.01 7.60
CA TYR A 142 1.13 -4.34 8.25
C TYR A 142 1.12 -4.59 9.76
N ILE A 143 0.02 -4.33 10.45
CA ILE A 143 -0.12 -4.58 11.89
C ILE A 143 0.13 -6.05 12.23
N GLN A 144 -0.47 -6.98 11.50
CA GLN A 144 -0.28 -8.41 11.70
C GLN A 144 1.16 -8.89 11.45
N SER A 145 1.92 -8.19 10.64
CA SER A 145 3.30 -8.55 10.31
C SER A 145 4.33 -8.01 11.29
N MET A 146 3.97 -7.03 12.11
CA MET A 146 4.86 -6.41 13.08
C MET A 146 4.95 -7.24 14.36
N PRO A 147 6.14 -7.38 14.98
CA PRO A 147 6.24 -7.90 16.33
C PRO A 147 5.47 -7.00 17.31
N ALA A 148 4.77 -7.58 18.27
CA ALA A 148 3.97 -6.83 19.25
C ALA A 148 4.76 -5.73 20.00
N SER A 149 6.08 -5.93 20.18
CA SER A 149 7.00 -4.95 20.79
C SER A 149 7.41 -3.79 19.89
N GLU A 150 7.12 -3.86 18.58
CA GLU A 150 7.52 -2.85 17.57
C GLU A 150 6.31 -2.18 16.92
N VAL A 151 5.10 -2.46 17.41
CA VAL A 151 3.88 -1.79 16.96
C VAL A 151 3.87 -0.39 17.56
N ASP A 152 4.76 0.47 17.07
CA ASP A 152 4.61 1.91 17.17
C ASP A 152 3.54 2.28 16.15
N THR A 153 2.28 2.14 16.57
CA THR A 153 1.15 2.56 15.77
C THR A 153 1.16 4.08 15.76
N ASP A 154 1.53 4.66 14.63
CA ASP A 154 1.25 6.07 14.37
C ASP A 154 -0.27 6.28 14.59
N GLU A 155 -0.63 6.86 15.76
CA GLU A 155 -2.02 7.12 16.14
C GLU A 155 -2.76 7.89 15.04
N GLY A 156 -2.09 8.79 14.34
CA GLY A 156 -2.66 9.54 13.23
C GLY A 156 -3.04 8.64 12.04
N MET A 157 -2.22 7.64 11.72
CA MET A 157 -2.51 6.69 10.65
C MET A 157 -3.65 5.75 11.06
N THR A 158 -3.60 5.21 12.28
CA THR A 158 -4.66 4.36 12.82
C THR A 158 -6.00 5.08 12.79
N HIS A 159 -6.04 6.32 13.26
CA HIS A 159 -7.24 7.15 13.23
C HIS A 159 -7.74 7.42 11.80
N ALA A 160 -6.87 7.74 10.86
CA ALA A 160 -7.25 7.98 9.47
C ALA A 160 -7.85 6.72 8.81
N VAL A 161 -7.25 5.56 9.02
CA VAL A 161 -7.78 4.29 8.50
C VAL A 161 -9.12 3.95 9.14
N PHE A 162 -9.23 4.15 10.46
CA PHE A 162 -10.48 3.92 11.19
C PHE A 162 -11.63 4.82 10.70
N GLN A 163 -11.37 6.11 10.50
CA GLN A 163 -12.37 7.04 9.95
C GLN A 163 -12.86 6.57 8.57
N VAL A 164 -11.94 6.18 7.69
CA VAL A 164 -12.31 5.70 6.35
C VAL A 164 -13.18 4.45 6.43
N LEU A 165 -12.82 3.48 7.27
CA LEU A 165 -13.59 2.23 7.45
C LEU A 165 -14.97 2.50 8.03
N SER A 166 -15.07 3.40 9.03
CA SER A 166 -16.35 3.76 9.65
C SER A 166 -17.29 4.43 8.64
N GLU A 167 -16.78 5.34 7.82
CA GLU A 167 -17.58 5.98 6.76
C GLU A 167 -17.98 5.00 5.67
N MET A 168 -17.10 4.10 5.25
CA MET A 168 -17.46 3.03 4.31
C MET A 168 -18.60 2.15 4.84
N GLN A 169 -18.58 1.83 6.14
CA GLN A 169 -19.64 1.06 6.79
C GLN A 169 -20.95 1.86 6.85
N ARG A 170 -20.89 3.14 7.19
CA ARG A 170 -22.06 4.04 7.26
C ARG A 170 -22.75 4.20 5.91
N LEU A 171 -21.98 4.28 4.83
CA LEU A 171 -22.53 4.42 3.47
C LEU A 171 -23.17 3.13 2.95
N GLY A 172 -23.08 2.01 3.68
CA GLY A 172 -23.60 0.72 3.22
C GLY A 172 -22.95 0.22 1.92
N GLN A 173 -21.94 0.90 1.44
CA GLN A 173 -21.20 0.61 0.23
C GLN A 173 -19.97 -0.22 0.56
N GLY A 174 -20.15 -1.37 1.03
CA GLY A 174 -19.00 -2.19 1.21
C GLY A 174 -19.43 -3.58 1.57
N LYS A 175 -19.17 -4.53 0.72
CA LYS A 175 -18.76 -5.82 1.21
C LYS A 175 -17.47 -5.56 1.98
N VAL A 176 -17.62 -5.09 3.23
CA VAL A 176 -16.51 -5.05 4.18
C VAL A 176 -16.05 -6.49 4.25
N THR A 177 -14.95 -6.80 3.60
CA THR A 177 -14.40 -8.15 3.60
C THR A 177 -14.15 -8.53 5.06
N GLU A 178 -14.24 -9.80 5.39
CA GLU A 178 -13.99 -10.32 6.74
C GLU A 178 -12.64 -9.83 7.29
N GLN A 179 -11.65 -9.63 6.42
CA GLN A 179 -10.36 -9.02 6.74
C GLN A 179 -10.45 -7.55 7.19
N SER A 180 -11.34 -6.76 6.60
CA SER A 180 -11.58 -5.37 7.04
C SER A 180 -12.33 -5.34 8.37
N ARG A 181 -13.19 -6.34 8.65
CA ARG A 181 -13.84 -6.53 9.95
C ARG A 181 -12.83 -6.90 11.04
N LEU A 182 -11.89 -7.78 10.74
CA LEU A 182 -10.80 -8.12 11.65
C LEU A 182 -9.95 -6.90 12.00
N CYS A 183 -9.70 -6.00 11.04
CA CYS A 183 -9.00 -4.76 11.27
C CYS A 183 -9.73 -3.86 12.28
N LEU A 184 -11.07 -3.76 12.18
CA LEU A 184 -11.91 -3.01 13.12
C LEU A 184 -11.90 -3.62 14.51
N LEU A 185 -11.92 -4.94 14.64
CA LEU A 185 -11.87 -5.63 15.94
C LEU A 185 -10.51 -5.45 16.63
N TYR A 186 -9.41 -5.58 15.90
CA TYR A 186 -8.06 -5.37 16.46
C TYR A 186 -7.80 -3.93 16.91
N THR A 187 -8.41 -2.93 16.27
CA THR A 187 -8.26 -1.52 16.67
C THR A 187 -9.18 -1.14 17.83
N SER A 188 -10.33 -1.79 18.01
CA SER A 188 -11.21 -1.53 19.16
C SER A 188 -10.67 -2.13 20.46
N ASP A 189 -10.08 -3.32 20.43
CA ASP A 189 -9.48 -3.93 21.63
C ASP A 189 -8.26 -3.15 22.13
N ALA A 190 -7.50 -2.51 21.23
CA ALA A 190 -6.37 -1.67 21.63
C ALA A 190 -6.80 -0.32 22.24
N ALA A 191 -8.03 0.13 22.02
CA ALA A 191 -8.56 1.37 22.57
C ALA A 191 -9.21 1.21 23.95
N ASP A 192 -9.63 -0.01 24.31
CA ASP A 192 -10.25 -0.29 25.61
C ASP A 192 -9.22 -0.61 26.73
N ASP A 193 -7.95 -0.83 26.40
CA ASP A 193 -6.86 -1.08 27.36
C ASP A 193 -6.04 0.19 27.71
N SER A 194 -6.53 1.40 27.45
CA SER A 194 -5.83 2.68 27.69
C SER A 194 -6.43 3.46 28.83
#